data_48e7042d9d6d101ede2d3d8fb1760593
#
_entry.id   48e7042d9d6d101ede2d3d8fb1760593
#
_cell.length_a   1.000
_cell.length_b   1.000
_cell.length_c   1.000
_cell.angle_alpha   90.00
_cell.angle_beta   90.00
_cell.angle_gamma   90.00
#
_symmetry.space_group_name_H-M   'P 1'
#
loop_
_entity.id
_entity.type
_entity.pdbx_description
1 polymer ?
#
loop_
_entity_poly.entity_id
_entity_poly.type
_entity_poly.pdbx_seq_one_letter_code
_entity_poly.pdbx_strand_id
1 'polypeptide(L)'
;VCCTEVYNQNFVDEHPELTARLVLASALSTKYMYEHPYSAAMMFAKEFGTSEAAGLRTMYLKTNAEGRTLNWEISGENIDNLCAYQEYWGISEENRSIVTSGSDSIFDLSFLESCGIESFDTFLEEAGINEKFPVGMSYSDWLYEAEEIDGIDHSSEVGKNVEKWMDGEVITEIPLHSDSEG
;
A
#
# COMPACT_ATOMS: atom_id res chain seq x y z
N VAL A 1 11.58 1.41 0.08
CA VAL A 1 10.70 1.60 1.25
C VAL A 1 10.34 3.06 1.35
N CYS A 2 9.04 3.36 1.33
CA CYS A 2 8.55 4.73 1.42
C CYS A 2 7.96 5.03 2.81
N CYS A 3 7.15 4.12 3.31
CA CYS A 3 6.43 4.28 4.57
C CYS A 3 6.50 2.99 5.38
N THR A 4 6.63 3.13 6.69
CA THR A 4 6.58 2.03 7.65
C THR A 4 5.72 2.46 8.83
N GLU A 5 5.17 1.51 9.55
CA GLU A 5 4.48 1.81 10.79
C GLU A 5 5.48 2.11 11.90
N VAL A 6 5.16 3.12 12.68
CA VAL A 6 5.97 3.56 13.82
C VAL A 6 5.10 3.65 15.05
N TYR A 7 5.49 2.94 16.09
CA TYR A 7 4.79 2.95 17.38
C TYR A 7 5.69 3.58 18.46
N ASN A 8 5.06 4.28 19.39
CA ASN A 8 5.78 4.79 20.56
C ASN A 8 6.20 3.62 21.47
N GLN A 9 7.47 3.57 21.87
CA GLN A 9 8.01 2.47 22.68
C GLN A 9 7.23 2.26 23.98
N ASN A 10 6.87 3.34 24.71
CA ASN A 10 6.10 3.20 25.94
C ASN A 10 4.71 2.57 25.68
N PHE A 11 4.09 2.90 24.53
CA PHE A 11 2.82 2.29 24.16
C PHE A 11 2.98 0.79 23.88
N VAL A 12 4.05 0.41 23.18
CA VAL A 12 4.35 -1.01 22.90
C VAL A 12 4.57 -1.79 24.17
N ASP A 13 5.36 -1.24 25.11
CA ASP A 13 5.68 -1.88 26.38
C ASP A 13 4.45 -2.03 27.29
N GLU A 14 3.58 -1.03 27.31
CA GLU A 14 2.37 -1.04 28.14
C GLU A 14 1.21 -1.84 27.53
N HIS A 15 1.17 -1.95 26.17
CA HIS A 15 0.06 -2.53 25.43
C HIS A 15 0.48 -3.49 24.33
N PRO A 16 1.31 -4.53 24.61
CA PRO A 16 1.84 -5.42 23.57
C PRO A 16 0.76 -6.17 22.79
N GLU A 17 -0.33 -6.60 23.47
CA GLU A 17 -1.44 -7.28 22.78
C GLU A 17 -2.20 -6.33 21.83
N LEU A 18 -2.35 -5.06 22.18
CA LEU A 18 -2.99 -4.06 21.34
C LEU A 18 -2.10 -3.74 20.14
N THR A 19 -0.79 -3.63 20.36
CA THR A 19 0.19 -3.45 19.29
C THR A 19 0.12 -4.60 18.28
N ALA A 20 0.12 -5.84 18.73
CA ALA A 20 -0.03 -7.00 17.85
C ALA A 20 -1.33 -6.96 17.02
N ARG A 21 -2.44 -6.53 17.61
CA ARG A 21 -3.73 -6.37 16.91
C ARG A 21 -3.70 -5.25 15.87
N LEU A 22 -2.99 -4.15 16.14
CA LEU A 22 -2.84 -3.05 15.19
C LEU A 22 -1.99 -3.49 13.99
N VAL A 23 -0.88 -4.19 14.23
CA VAL A 23 -0.04 -4.77 13.19
C VAL A 23 -0.83 -5.74 12.31
N LEU A 24 -1.61 -6.64 12.93
CA LEU A 24 -2.48 -7.55 12.20
C LEU A 24 -3.54 -6.81 11.38
N ALA A 25 -4.18 -5.79 11.96
CA ALA A 25 -5.20 -5.00 11.25
C ALA A 25 -4.62 -4.31 10.02
N SER A 26 -3.39 -3.81 10.10
CA SER A 26 -2.68 -3.19 8.99
C SER A 26 -2.40 -4.21 7.87
N ALA A 27 -1.90 -5.38 8.21
CA ALA A 27 -1.68 -6.44 7.24
C ALA A 27 -2.99 -6.91 6.58
N LEU A 28 -4.07 -7.08 7.35
CA LEU A 28 -5.40 -7.40 6.81
C LEU A 28 -5.96 -6.28 5.92
N SER A 29 -5.69 -5.02 6.26
CA SER A 29 -6.06 -3.89 5.39
C SER A 29 -5.33 -3.93 4.06
N THR A 30 -4.06 -4.31 4.08
CA THR A 30 -3.28 -4.50 2.84
C THR A 30 -3.84 -5.64 1.99
N LYS A 31 -4.23 -6.78 2.58
CA LYS A 31 -4.94 -7.85 1.86
C LYS A 31 -6.21 -7.33 1.18
N TYR A 32 -7.03 -6.59 1.93
CA TYR A 32 -8.26 -6.02 1.39
C TYR A 32 -8.00 -5.13 0.17
N MET A 33 -6.91 -4.35 0.15
CA MET A 33 -6.54 -3.52 -0.99
C MET A 33 -6.25 -4.33 -2.26
N TYR A 34 -5.75 -5.55 -2.13
CA TYR A 34 -5.52 -6.46 -3.26
C TYR A 34 -6.78 -7.22 -3.67
N GLU A 35 -7.60 -7.61 -2.71
CA GLU A 35 -8.83 -8.39 -2.93
C GLU A 35 -9.99 -7.52 -3.43
N HIS A 36 -10.03 -6.23 -3.03
CA HIS A 36 -11.09 -5.28 -3.35
C HIS A 36 -10.52 -3.92 -3.76
N PRO A 37 -9.76 -3.86 -4.87
CA PRO A 37 -8.96 -2.69 -5.19
C PRO A 37 -9.78 -1.45 -5.54
N TYR A 38 -10.97 -1.60 -6.16
CA TYR A 38 -11.85 -0.46 -6.45
C TYR A 38 -12.44 0.11 -5.15
N SER A 39 -13.02 -0.73 -4.32
CA SER A 39 -13.61 -0.33 -3.04
C SER A 39 -12.57 0.31 -2.12
N ALA A 40 -11.36 -0.24 -2.07
CA ALA A 40 -10.25 0.33 -1.31
C ALA A 40 -9.85 1.71 -1.83
N ALA A 41 -9.84 1.92 -3.16
CA ALA A 41 -9.57 3.21 -3.76
C ALA A 41 -10.62 4.27 -3.36
N MET A 42 -11.91 3.88 -3.32
CA MET A 42 -12.99 4.77 -2.89
C MET A 42 -12.89 5.11 -1.40
N MET A 43 -12.59 4.13 -0.54
CA MET A 43 -12.33 4.36 0.88
C MET A 43 -11.17 5.34 1.08
N PHE A 44 -10.05 5.12 0.38
CA PHE A 44 -8.91 6.02 0.42
C PHE A 44 -9.28 7.45 0.02
N ALA A 45 -9.99 7.59 -1.10
CA ALA A 45 -10.42 8.91 -1.58
C ALA A 45 -11.28 9.64 -0.55
N LYS A 46 -12.23 8.94 0.06
CA LYS A 46 -13.11 9.48 1.09
C LYS A 46 -12.35 9.90 2.35
N GLU A 47 -11.54 9.02 2.92
CA GLU A 47 -10.84 9.26 4.19
C GLU A 47 -9.78 10.37 4.09
N PHE A 48 -9.10 10.46 2.95
CA PHE A 48 -8.07 11.49 2.72
C PHE A 48 -8.60 12.76 2.04
N GLY A 49 -9.89 12.83 1.75
CA GLY A 49 -10.50 14.01 1.09
C GLY A 49 -9.89 14.30 -0.28
N THR A 50 -9.51 13.25 -1.02
CA THR A 50 -8.95 13.36 -2.37
C THR A 50 -9.98 12.91 -3.42
N SER A 51 -9.65 13.07 -4.71
CA SER A 51 -10.53 12.61 -5.78
C SER A 51 -10.54 11.08 -5.90
N GLU A 52 -11.68 10.51 -6.33
CA GLU A 52 -11.81 9.10 -6.64
C GLU A 52 -10.81 8.65 -7.72
N ALA A 53 -10.58 9.50 -8.71
CA ALA A 53 -9.57 9.28 -9.75
C ALA A 53 -8.15 9.14 -9.16
N ALA A 54 -7.80 9.98 -8.17
CA ALA A 54 -6.52 9.87 -7.47
C ALA A 54 -6.44 8.56 -6.65
N GLY A 55 -7.55 8.16 -6.03
CA GLY A 55 -7.66 6.89 -5.31
C GLY A 55 -7.42 5.69 -6.24
N LEU A 56 -8.11 5.61 -7.36
CA LEU A 56 -7.95 4.52 -8.35
C LEU A 56 -6.53 4.47 -8.91
N ARG A 57 -5.98 5.62 -9.31
CA ARG A 57 -4.61 5.69 -9.81
C ARG A 57 -3.60 5.22 -8.77
N THR A 58 -3.74 5.66 -7.54
CA THR A 58 -2.84 5.26 -6.45
C THR A 58 -2.92 3.76 -6.22
N MET A 59 -4.13 3.20 -6.16
CA MET A 59 -4.32 1.78 -5.96
C MET A 59 -3.70 0.95 -7.09
N TYR A 60 -3.94 1.31 -8.36
CA TYR A 60 -3.32 0.67 -9.51
C TYR A 60 -1.79 0.71 -9.45
N LEU A 61 -1.20 1.88 -9.21
CA LEU A 61 0.25 2.03 -9.16
C LEU A 61 0.85 1.15 -8.06
N LYS A 62 0.28 1.19 -6.85
CA LYS A 62 0.85 0.54 -5.67
C LYS A 62 0.60 -0.97 -5.61
N THR A 63 -0.50 -1.45 -6.17
CA THR A 63 -0.82 -2.88 -6.15
C THR A 63 -0.39 -3.62 -7.42
N ASN A 64 -0.09 -2.91 -8.52
CA ASN A 64 0.25 -3.53 -9.79
C ASN A 64 1.44 -2.89 -10.53
N ALA A 65 1.29 -1.66 -11.02
CA ALA A 65 2.21 -1.10 -12.01
C ALA A 65 3.64 -0.84 -11.46
N GLU A 66 3.78 -0.55 -10.17
CA GLU A 66 5.07 -0.35 -9.50
C GLU A 66 5.61 -1.62 -8.82
N GLY A 67 5.05 -2.80 -9.14
CA GLY A 67 5.56 -4.08 -8.63
C GLY A 67 5.10 -4.42 -7.22
N ARG A 68 3.83 -4.15 -6.85
CA ARG A 68 3.23 -4.53 -5.55
C ARG A 68 3.96 -3.92 -4.36
N THR A 69 4.02 -2.59 -4.32
CA THR A 69 4.75 -1.85 -3.29
C THR A 69 4.03 -1.76 -1.95
N LEU A 70 2.72 -2.05 -1.89
CA LEU A 70 1.99 -2.24 -0.64
C LEU A 70 2.19 -3.67 -0.14
N ASN A 71 2.83 -3.81 1.01
CA ASN A 71 3.22 -5.11 1.56
C ASN A 71 3.38 -4.96 3.07
N TRP A 72 3.10 -6.01 3.84
CA TRP A 72 3.35 -6.03 5.28
C TRP A 72 4.74 -6.58 5.64
N GLU A 73 5.48 -7.10 4.67
CA GLU A 73 6.84 -7.57 4.88
C GLU A 73 7.86 -6.47 4.62
N ILE A 74 8.94 -6.48 5.37
CA ILE A 74 10.06 -5.57 5.21
C ILE A 74 11.22 -6.33 4.59
N SER A 75 11.65 -5.92 3.39
CA SER A 75 12.84 -6.45 2.76
C SER A 75 14.09 -5.88 3.44
N GLY A 76 14.83 -6.72 4.18
CA GLY A 76 16.11 -6.36 4.79
C GLY A 76 17.11 -5.84 3.75
N GLU A 77 17.18 -6.46 2.57
CA GLU A 77 18.05 -6.02 1.48
C GLU A 77 17.70 -4.59 1.02
N ASN A 78 16.42 -4.27 0.88
CA ASN A 78 15.99 -2.91 0.49
C ASN A 78 16.35 -1.88 1.57
N ILE A 79 16.27 -2.23 2.84
CA ILE A 79 16.67 -1.37 3.94
C ILE A 79 18.18 -1.20 3.98
N ASP A 80 18.94 -2.25 3.82
CA ASP A 80 20.40 -2.20 3.80
C ASP A 80 20.90 -1.37 2.61
N ASN A 81 20.29 -1.51 1.45
CA ASN A 81 20.55 -0.65 0.29
C ASN A 81 20.23 0.83 0.57
N LEU A 82 19.09 1.10 1.24
CA LEU A 82 18.74 2.46 1.65
C LEU A 82 19.78 3.01 2.64
N CYS A 83 20.20 2.25 3.61
CA CYS A 83 21.22 2.60 4.59
C CYS A 83 22.60 2.85 3.95
N ALA A 84 22.93 2.16 2.87
CA ALA A 84 24.19 2.39 2.12
C ALA A 84 24.29 3.81 1.53
N TYR A 85 23.17 4.48 1.31
CA TYR A 85 23.13 5.87 0.82
C TYR A 85 23.13 6.91 1.94
N GLN A 86 23.46 6.55 3.18
CA GLN A 86 23.43 7.41 4.35
C GLN A 86 24.19 8.75 4.18
N GLU A 87 25.26 8.77 3.39
CA GLU A 87 26.03 9.99 3.12
C GLU A 87 25.21 11.07 2.41
N TYR A 88 24.23 10.65 1.61
CA TYR A 88 23.34 11.53 0.87
C TYR A 88 22.17 12.06 1.72
N TRP A 89 21.89 11.42 2.87
CA TRP A 89 20.74 11.74 3.70
C TRP A 89 21.03 12.73 4.81
N GLY A 90 22.29 13.18 4.95
CA GLY A 90 22.71 14.10 5.98
C GLY A 90 22.54 13.55 7.41
N ILE A 91 22.66 12.22 7.58
CA ILE A 91 22.57 11.58 8.89
C ILE A 91 23.73 12.03 9.77
N SER A 92 23.42 12.49 10.99
CA SER A 92 24.43 12.89 11.95
C SER A 92 25.34 11.73 12.34
N GLU A 93 26.60 12.02 12.71
CA GLU A 93 27.55 10.99 13.17
C GLU A 93 27.02 10.19 14.35
N GLU A 94 26.26 10.82 15.23
CA GLU A 94 25.63 10.18 16.39
C GLU A 94 24.64 9.08 15.99
N ASN A 95 23.87 9.31 14.94
CA ASN A 95 22.85 8.35 14.45
C ASN A 95 23.40 7.37 13.41
N ARG A 96 24.63 7.57 12.94
CA ARG A 96 25.24 6.73 11.91
C ARG A 96 25.37 5.27 12.32
N SER A 97 25.68 4.99 13.58
CA SER A 97 25.79 3.63 14.11
C SER A 97 24.48 2.85 14.02
N ILE A 98 23.33 3.51 14.20
CA ILE A 98 22.01 2.87 14.08
C ILE A 98 21.79 2.42 12.63
N VAL A 99 22.04 3.31 11.67
CA VAL A 99 21.83 3.03 10.25
C VAL A 99 22.79 1.96 9.71
N THR A 100 24.02 1.89 10.26
CA THR A 100 25.02 0.89 9.83
C THR A 100 24.87 -0.47 10.52
N SER A 101 24.00 -0.59 11.52
CA SER A 101 23.76 -1.86 12.24
C SER A 101 22.85 -2.83 11.48
N GLY A 102 22.33 -2.42 10.32
CA GLY A 102 21.45 -3.23 9.48
C GLY A 102 19.97 -3.14 9.86
N SER A 103 19.13 -3.74 9.03
CA SER A 103 17.67 -3.70 9.16
C SER A 103 17.16 -4.23 10.49
N ASP A 104 17.76 -5.30 11.02
CA ASP A 104 17.33 -5.93 12.27
C ASP A 104 17.46 -5.03 13.51
N SER A 105 18.29 -3.99 13.43
CA SER A 105 18.43 -3.01 14.51
C SER A 105 17.44 -1.85 14.42
N ILE A 106 16.76 -1.71 13.28
CA ILE A 106 15.84 -0.60 12.99
C ILE A 106 14.39 -1.05 13.12
N PHE A 107 14.09 -2.31 12.75
CA PHE A 107 12.74 -2.86 12.70
C PHE A 107 12.56 -3.98 13.72
N ASP A 108 11.48 -3.90 14.49
CA ASP A 108 11.01 -5.00 15.33
C ASP A 108 9.87 -5.72 14.57
N LEU A 109 10.16 -6.90 14.04
CA LEU A 109 9.20 -7.73 13.31
C LEU A 109 8.50 -8.76 14.19
N SER A 110 8.81 -8.82 15.49
CA SER A 110 8.27 -9.83 16.42
C SER A 110 6.74 -9.82 16.50
N PHE A 111 6.11 -8.64 16.41
CA PHE A 111 4.67 -8.52 16.38
C PHE A 111 4.04 -9.07 15.11
N LEU A 112 4.66 -8.84 13.96
CA LEU A 112 4.22 -9.41 12.68
C LEU A 112 4.36 -10.94 12.68
N GLU A 113 5.48 -11.46 13.14
CA GLU A 113 5.72 -12.91 13.25
C GLU A 113 4.73 -13.59 14.20
N SER A 114 4.39 -12.92 15.32
CA SER A 114 3.49 -13.46 16.34
C SER A 114 2.00 -13.39 15.97
N CYS A 115 1.59 -12.54 15.05
CA CYS A 115 0.19 -12.38 14.68
C CYS A 115 -0.35 -13.51 13.77
N GLY A 116 0.53 -14.37 13.25
CA GLY A 116 0.16 -15.56 12.50
C GLY A 116 -0.34 -15.29 11.09
N ILE A 117 -0.03 -14.11 10.53
CA ILE A 117 -0.32 -13.84 9.12
C ILE A 117 0.66 -14.61 8.23
N GLU A 118 0.18 -15.13 7.12
CA GLU A 118 1.01 -15.78 6.11
C GLU A 118 1.95 -14.77 5.43
N SER A 119 2.96 -15.29 4.72
CA SER A 119 3.81 -14.46 3.89
C SER A 119 3.02 -13.77 2.78
N PHE A 120 3.52 -12.63 2.34
CA PHE A 120 2.85 -11.87 1.26
C PHE A 120 2.77 -12.69 -0.04
N ASP A 121 3.82 -13.42 -0.38
CA ASP A 121 3.82 -14.29 -1.56
C ASP A 121 2.79 -15.42 -1.45
N THR A 122 2.65 -16.04 -0.27
CA THR A 122 1.62 -17.06 -0.03
C THR A 122 0.23 -16.48 -0.20
N PHE A 123 -0.02 -15.30 0.34
CA PHE A 123 -1.30 -14.61 0.14
C PHE A 123 -1.60 -14.34 -1.34
N LEU A 124 -0.64 -13.82 -2.09
CA LEU A 124 -0.83 -13.52 -3.51
C LEU A 124 -1.20 -14.78 -4.33
N GLU A 125 -0.60 -15.92 -3.97
CA GLU A 125 -0.88 -17.20 -4.62
C GLU A 125 -2.25 -17.75 -4.21
N GLU A 126 -2.53 -17.87 -2.90
CA GLU A 126 -3.77 -18.45 -2.38
C GLU A 126 -5.02 -17.63 -2.73
N ALA A 127 -4.92 -16.31 -2.74
CA ALA A 127 -6.01 -15.42 -3.16
C ALA A 127 -6.14 -15.29 -4.69
N GLY A 128 -5.23 -15.89 -5.46
CA GLY A 128 -5.23 -15.81 -6.92
C GLY A 128 -4.95 -14.42 -7.47
N ILE A 129 -4.28 -13.56 -6.69
CA ILE A 129 -3.99 -12.18 -7.08
C ILE A 129 -3.05 -12.13 -8.29
N ASN A 130 -2.07 -13.04 -8.34
CA ASN A 130 -1.11 -13.10 -9.44
C ASN A 130 -1.76 -13.43 -10.78
N GLU A 131 -2.86 -14.19 -10.77
CA GLU A 131 -3.62 -14.56 -11.97
C GLU A 131 -4.57 -13.45 -12.42
N LYS A 132 -5.29 -12.85 -11.47
CA LYS A 132 -6.27 -11.78 -11.74
C LYS A 132 -5.60 -10.47 -12.11
N PHE A 133 -4.53 -10.13 -11.41
CA PHE A 133 -3.80 -8.87 -11.54
C PHE A 133 -2.31 -9.13 -11.80
N PRO A 134 -1.91 -9.70 -12.96
CA PRO A 134 -0.49 -9.91 -13.27
C PRO A 134 0.26 -8.56 -13.25
N VAL A 135 1.44 -8.55 -12.64
CA VAL A 135 2.26 -7.33 -12.53
C VAL A 135 2.53 -6.75 -13.91
N GLY A 136 2.31 -5.45 -14.05
CA GLY A 136 2.50 -4.73 -15.31
C GLY A 136 1.32 -4.83 -16.30
N MET A 137 0.17 -5.37 -15.87
CA MET A 137 -1.04 -5.27 -16.70
C MET A 137 -1.42 -3.81 -16.93
N SER A 138 -2.16 -3.55 -18.02
CA SER A 138 -2.59 -2.19 -18.34
C SER A 138 -3.57 -1.65 -17.30
N TYR A 139 -3.67 -0.32 -17.19
CA TYR A 139 -4.64 0.29 -16.28
C TYR A 139 -6.09 -0.10 -16.65
N SER A 140 -6.42 -0.13 -17.94
CA SER A 140 -7.77 -0.50 -18.40
C SER A 140 -8.14 -1.95 -18.04
N ASP A 141 -7.21 -2.89 -18.18
CA ASP A 141 -7.44 -4.28 -17.81
C ASP A 141 -7.55 -4.42 -16.28
N TRP A 142 -6.69 -3.74 -15.53
CA TRP A 142 -6.75 -3.71 -14.07
C TRP A 142 -8.07 -3.12 -13.57
N LEU A 143 -8.53 -2.02 -14.16
CA LEU A 143 -9.79 -1.38 -13.79
C LEU A 143 -10.97 -2.32 -14.04
N TYR A 144 -10.99 -2.97 -15.21
CA TYR A 144 -12.02 -3.93 -15.56
C TYR A 144 -12.15 -5.03 -14.51
N GLU A 145 -11.04 -5.69 -14.16
CA GLU A 145 -11.02 -6.74 -13.14
C GLU A 145 -11.40 -6.20 -11.74
N ALA A 146 -10.94 -5.01 -11.39
CA ALA A 146 -11.28 -4.37 -10.11
C ALA A 146 -12.78 -4.05 -10.01
N GLU A 147 -13.40 -3.56 -11.09
CA GLU A 147 -14.83 -3.32 -11.18
C GLU A 147 -15.65 -4.62 -11.10
N GLU A 148 -15.22 -5.68 -11.80
CA GLU A 148 -15.87 -6.99 -11.75
C GLU A 148 -15.87 -7.58 -10.33
N ILE A 149 -14.73 -7.54 -9.63
CA ILE A 149 -14.60 -8.07 -8.28
C ILE A 149 -15.50 -7.31 -7.30
N ASP A 150 -15.52 -6.00 -7.40
CA ASP A 150 -16.26 -5.13 -6.48
C ASP A 150 -17.72 -4.86 -6.93
N GLY A 151 -18.15 -5.46 -8.05
CA GLY A 151 -19.51 -5.36 -8.57
C GLY A 151 -19.88 -3.95 -9.06
N ILE A 152 -18.91 -3.23 -9.61
CA ILE A 152 -19.08 -1.86 -10.11
C ILE A 152 -19.43 -1.90 -11.60
N ASP A 153 -20.29 -0.98 -12.03
CA ASP A 153 -20.64 -0.82 -13.43
C ASP A 153 -19.46 -0.26 -14.24
N HIS A 154 -19.05 -0.96 -15.29
CA HIS A 154 -17.98 -0.56 -16.22
C HIS A 154 -18.24 0.76 -16.97
N SER A 155 -19.38 1.38 -16.79
CA SER A 155 -19.67 2.71 -17.34
C SER A 155 -19.09 3.85 -16.50
N SER A 156 -18.40 3.57 -15.39
CA SER A 156 -17.85 4.57 -14.48
C SER A 156 -16.99 5.61 -15.20
N GLU A 157 -17.42 6.87 -15.19
CA GLU A 157 -16.67 7.99 -15.79
C GLU A 157 -15.37 8.28 -15.01
N VAL A 158 -15.34 7.97 -13.72
CA VAL A 158 -14.14 8.16 -12.89
C VAL A 158 -13.01 7.29 -13.38
N GLY A 159 -13.27 6.01 -13.64
CA GLY A 159 -12.28 5.08 -14.20
C GLY A 159 -11.75 5.54 -15.54
N LYS A 160 -12.63 5.95 -16.46
CA LYS A 160 -12.25 6.46 -17.79
C LYS A 160 -11.41 7.74 -17.73
N ASN A 161 -11.68 8.62 -16.76
CA ASN A 161 -10.87 9.83 -16.58
C ASN A 161 -9.44 9.49 -16.12
N VAL A 162 -9.26 8.46 -15.29
CA VAL A 162 -7.93 7.99 -14.91
C VAL A 162 -7.19 7.39 -16.10
N GLU A 163 -7.86 6.64 -16.96
CA GLU A 163 -7.28 6.07 -18.18
C GLU A 163 -6.69 7.18 -19.07
N LYS A 164 -7.44 8.22 -19.34
CA LYS A 164 -6.96 9.39 -20.11
C LYS A 164 -5.74 10.04 -19.46
N TRP A 165 -5.75 10.16 -18.15
CA TRP A 165 -4.62 10.72 -17.42
C TRP A 165 -3.37 9.84 -17.50
N MET A 166 -3.53 8.51 -17.44
CA MET A 166 -2.41 7.56 -17.61
C MET A 166 -1.83 7.61 -19.02
N ASP A 167 -2.66 7.87 -20.02
CA ASP A 167 -2.25 8.03 -21.43
C ASP A 167 -1.62 9.41 -21.73
N GLY A 168 -1.48 10.26 -20.72
CA GLY A 168 -0.83 11.57 -20.83
C GLY A 168 -1.74 12.70 -21.27
N GLU A 169 -3.06 12.49 -21.30
CA GLU A 169 -4.03 13.57 -21.51
C GLU A 169 -4.11 14.48 -20.29
N VAL A 170 -4.21 15.78 -20.52
CA VAL A 170 -4.43 16.76 -19.46
C VAL A 170 -5.89 16.70 -19.02
N ILE A 171 -6.14 16.18 -17.82
CA ILE A 171 -7.47 16.20 -17.20
C ILE A 171 -7.63 17.56 -16.50
N THR A 172 -8.52 18.39 -17.00
CA THR A 172 -8.78 19.73 -16.45
C THR A 172 -9.78 19.71 -15.29
N GLU A 173 -10.57 18.65 -15.16
CA GLU A 173 -11.56 18.50 -14.09
C GLU A 173 -11.47 17.08 -13.52
N ILE A 174 -10.83 16.94 -12.38
CA ILE A 174 -10.90 15.71 -11.58
C ILE A 174 -12.04 15.93 -10.58
N PRO A 175 -13.13 15.16 -10.65
CA PRO A 175 -14.19 15.28 -9.66
C PRO A 175 -13.64 14.94 -8.27
N LEU A 176 -13.75 15.88 -7.36
CA LEU A 176 -13.51 15.61 -5.95
C LEU A 176 -14.62 14.68 -5.45
N HIS A 177 -14.29 13.86 -4.46
CA HIS A 177 -15.29 13.08 -3.75
C HIS A 177 -16.38 14.06 -3.28
N SER A 178 -17.58 13.97 -3.85
CA SER A 178 -18.71 14.71 -3.30
C SER A 178 -19.08 14.04 -1.99
N ASP A 179 -19.09 14.78 -0.90
CA ASP A 179 -19.73 14.36 0.33
C ASP A 179 -21.22 14.07 -0.01
N SER A 180 -21.48 12.89 -0.56
CA SER A 180 -22.83 12.40 -0.75
C SER A 180 -23.35 12.06 0.63
N GLU A 181 -24.03 13.05 1.17
CA GLU A 181 -25.08 13.02 2.17
C GLU A 181 -25.08 11.78 3.07
N GLY A 182 -24.75 12.04 4.36
CA GLY A 182 -24.80 11.12 5.49
C GLY A 182 -26.20 10.57 5.80
#